data_68297c8e80ce366f0868e1285a0a8cf9
#
_entry.id   68297c8e80ce366f0868e1285a0a8cf9
#
_cell.length_a   1.000
_cell.length_b   1.000
_cell.length_c   1.000
_cell.angle_alpha   90.00
_cell.angle_beta   90.00
_cell.angle_gamma   90.00
#
_symmetry.space_group_name_H-M   'P 1'
#
loop_
_entity.id
_entity.type
_entity.pdbx_description
1 polymer ?
#
loop_
_entity_poly.entity_id
_entity_poly.type
_entity_poly.pdbx_seq_one_letter_code
_entity_poly.pdbx_strand_id
1 'polypeptide(L)'
;SPLGTVKCSPWHYKGNTLLMGDAAHAIVPFYGQGMNASFEDVVEFDTILEAHDKPSTKSDWETIFTAYESTRKIDTDAIADLAIDNFHEMKDHVNNQLFRKKRHLEMALEKKFPDEYTSKYSLVTFNEHIGYREAMLKGRAQDKAILNMLAEGEIDLNSDLRQVLDK
;
A
#
# COMPACT_ATOMS: atom_id res chain seq x y z
N SER A 1 0.25 -16.61 -19.40
CA SER A 1 -0.99 -15.84 -19.21
C SER A 1 -0.63 -14.39 -18.90
N PRO A 2 -1.43 -13.41 -19.34
CA PRO A 2 -1.20 -12.03 -18.96
C PRO A 2 -1.38 -11.87 -17.45
N LEU A 3 -0.53 -11.05 -16.84
CA LEU A 3 -0.71 -10.60 -15.47
C LEU A 3 -1.71 -9.45 -15.47
N GLY A 4 -2.59 -9.41 -14.49
CA GLY A 4 -3.62 -8.37 -14.39
C GLY A 4 -3.95 -8.04 -12.95
N THR A 5 -4.40 -6.82 -12.74
CA THR A 5 -4.98 -6.36 -11.48
C THR A 5 -6.49 -6.32 -11.60
N VAL A 6 -7.20 -6.81 -10.61
CA VAL A 6 -8.66 -6.71 -10.49
C VAL A 6 -9.00 -5.62 -9.48
N LYS A 7 -9.84 -4.68 -9.89
CA LYS A 7 -10.50 -3.71 -9.01
C LYS A 7 -11.97 -3.72 -9.38
N CYS A 8 -12.81 -4.32 -8.56
CA CYS A 8 -14.25 -4.38 -8.82
C CYS A 8 -15.07 -3.64 -7.73
N SER A 9 -16.31 -3.41 -8.01
CA SER A 9 -17.31 -2.88 -7.08
C SER A 9 -18.69 -3.11 -7.71
N PRO A 10 -19.72 -3.43 -6.93
CA PRO A 10 -19.67 -3.74 -5.49
C PRO A 10 -19.06 -5.11 -5.22
N TRP A 11 -18.58 -5.33 -3.99
CA TRP A 11 -18.07 -6.63 -3.56
C TRP A 11 -19.16 -7.55 -3.02
N HIS A 12 -20.34 -7.02 -2.76
CA HIS A 12 -21.43 -7.80 -2.20
C HIS A 12 -22.76 -7.60 -2.94
N TYR A 13 -23.68 -8.54 -2.73
CA TYR A 13 -25.04 -8.45 -3.26
C TYR A 13 -26.06 -8.87 -2.21
N LYS A 14 -26.87 -7.90 -1.73
CA LYS A 14 -28.09 -8.10 -0.91
C LYS A 14 -27.92 -9.06 0.28
N GLY A 15 -26.82 -9.04 0.99
CA GLY A 15 -26.56 -9.93 2.11
C GLY A 15 -26.53 -11.43 1.76
N ASN A 16 -26.36 -11.79 0.50
CA ASN A 16 -26.31 -13.18 0.06
C ASN A 16 -24.92 -13.63 -0.43
N THR A 17 -24.13 -12.69 -0.95
CA THR A 17 -22.84 -12.98 -1.58
C THR A 17 -21.87 -11.89 -1.22
N LEU A 18 -20.62 -12.29 -0.93
CA LEU A 18 -19.49 -11.41 -0.68
C LEU A 18 -18.29 -11.93 -1.48
N LEU A 19 -17.57 -11.04 -2.13
CA LEU A 19 -16.26 -11.28 -2.73
C LEU A 19 -15.17 -10.90 -1.72
N MET A 20 -14.15 -11.75 -1.61
CA MET A 20 -13.00 -11.54 -0.72
C MET A 20 -11.71 -11.98 -1.43
N GLY A 21 -10.57 -11.45 -1.00
CA GLY A 21 -9.27 -11.81 -1.53
C GLY A 21 -9.17 -11.54 -3.04
N ASP A 22 -8.49 -12.41 -3.74
CA ASP A 22 -8.25 -12.29 -5.20
C ASP A 22 -9.55 -12.23 -6.03
N ALA A 23 -10.68 -12.71 -5.50
CA ALA A 23 -11.97 -12.58 -6.18
C ALA A 23 -12.46 -11.12 -6.23
N ALA A 24 -12.07 -10.30 -5.26
CA ALA A 24 -12.42 -8.88 -5.17
C ALA A 24 -11.32 -7.96 -5.69
N HIS A 25 -10.06 -8.30 -5.43
CA HIS A 25 -8.92 -7.40 -5.61
C HIS A 25 -7.60 -8.12 -5.94
N ALA A 26 -7.61 -9.06 -6.90
CA ALA A 26 -6.35 -9.66 -7.35
C ALA A 26 -5.36 -8.60 -7.81
N ILE A 27 -4.11 -8.67 -7.33
CA ILE A 27 -3.07 -7.70 -7.63
C ILE A 27 -1.87 -8.35 -8.32
N VAL A 28 -1.20 -7.58 -9.18
CA VAL A 28 0.05 -8.03 -9.82
C VAL A 28 1.14 -8.23 -8.78
N PRO A 29 2.06 -9.22 -8.95
CA PRO A 29 2.95 -9.71 -7.89
C PRO A 29 4.16 -8.81 -7.60
N PHE A 30 4.19 -7.58 -8.08
CA PHE A 30 5.38 -6.73 -8.04
C PHE A 30 5.74 -6.20 -6.63
N TYR A 31 4.78 -6.19 -5.70
CA TYR A 31 5.04 -5.89 -4.29
C TYR A 31 5.05 -7.12 -3.38
N GLY A 32 4.51 -8.26 -3.87
CA GLY A 32 4.41 -9.50 -3.10
C GLY A 32 3.36 -9.48 -1.99
N GLN A 33 2.43 -8.52 -1.99
CA GLN A 33 1.48 -8.30 -0.89
C GLN A 33 0.08 -8.91 -1.13
N GLY A 34 -0.17 -9.59 -2.25
CA GLY A 34 -1.51 -10.14 -2.57
C GLY A 34 -2.01 -11.12 -1.52
N MET A 35 -1.17 -12.04 -1.08
CA MET A 35 -1.52 -13.00 -0.03
C MET A 35 -1.77 -12.31 1.33
N ASN A 36 -0.93 -11.35 1.71
CA ASN A 36 -1.08 -10.61 2.96
C ASN A 36 -2.40 -9.83 2.97
N ALA A 37 -2.70 -9.10 1.88
CA ALA A 37 -3.96 -8.37 1.74
C ALA A 37 -5.18 -9.30 1.87
N SER A 38 -5.11 -10.51 1.30
CA SER A 38 -6.19 -11.51 1.41
C SER A 38 -6.32 -12.08 2.82
N PHE A 39 -5.24 -12.22 3.57
CA PHE A 39 -5.32 -12.62 5.00
C PHE A 39 -5.85 -11.48 5.88
N GLU A 40 -5.47 -10.25 5.61
CA GLU A 40 -6.04 -9.07 6.29
C GLU A 40 -7.56 -8.96 6.07
N ASP A 41 -8.06 -9.35 4.90
CA ASP A 41 -9.49 -9.42 4.63
C ASP A 41 -10.23 -10.31 5.64
N VAL A 42 -9.66 -11.45 5.97
CA VAL A 42 -10.25 -12.40 6.93
C VAL A 42 -10.26 -11.80 8.34
N VAL A 43 -9.15 -11.17 8.74
CA VAL A 43 -9.03 -10.54 10.07
C VAL A 43 -10.02 -9.39 10.22
N GLU A 44 -10.11 -8.52 9.19
CA GLU A 44 -11.03 -7.38 9.20
C GLU A 44 -12.49 -7.83 9.20
N PHE A 45 -12.81 -8.85 8.40
CA PHE A 45 -14.16 -9.42 8.36
C PHE A 45 -14.55 -10.03 9.70
N ASP A 46 -13.65 -10.75 10.35
CA ASP A 46 -13.86 -11.33 11.68
C ASP A 46 -14.09 -10.22 12.72
N THR A 47 -13.29 -9.17 12.71
CA THR A 47 -13.44 -7.99 13.58
C THR A 47 -14.82 -7.34 13.42
N ILE A 48 -15.29 -7.19 12.17
CA ILE A 48 -16.62 -6.63 11.89
C ILE A 48 -17.72 -7.57 12.38
N LEU A 49 -17.55 -8.89 12.20
CA LEU A 49 -18.50 -9.88 12.70
C LEU A 49 -18.60 -9.87 14.22
N GLU A 50 -17.49 -9.78 14.93
CA GLU A 50 -17.46 -9.72 16.40
C GLU A 50 -18.14 -8.45 16.95
N ALA A 51 -18.06 -7.34 16.21
CA ALA A 51 -18.70 -6.08 16.58
C ALA A 51 -20.22 -6.07 16.37
N HIS A 52 -20.75 -7.07 15.67
CA HIS A 52 -22.18 -7.21 15.40
C HIS A 52 -22.75 -8.38 16.21
N ASP A 53 -23.97 -8.18 16.76
CA ASP A 53 -24.74 -9.30 17.30
C ASP A 53 -24.96 -10.34 16.19
N LYS A 54 -25.09 -11.63 16.56
CA LYS A 54 -25.20 -12.74 15.62
C LYS A 54 -26.16 -12.42 14.47
N PRO A 55 -25.64 -12.25 13.23
CA PRO A 55 -26.47 -11.91 12.09
C PRO A 55 -27.48 -13.03 11.83
N SER A 56 -28.76 -12.70 11.73
CA SER A 56 -29.84 -13.65 11.55
C SER A 56 -30.68 -13.38 10.31
N THR A 57 -30.59 -12.19 9.75
CA THR A 57 -31.33 -11.77 8.58
C THR A 57 -30.40 -11.39 7.43
N LYS A 58 -30.95 -11.36 6.22
CA LYS A 58 -30.20 -10.85 5.05
C LYS A 58 -29.82 -9.37 5.20
N SER A 59 -30.61 -8.60 5.91
CA SER A 59 -30.32 -7.19 6.19
C SER A 59 -29.10 -7.04 7.10
N ASP A 60 -28.96 -7.90 8.11
CA ASP A 60 -27.79 -7.91 8.99
C ASP A 60 -26.53 -8.20 8.18
N TRP A 61 -26.59 -9.22 7.32
CA TRP A 61 -25.47 -9.56 6.44
C TRP A 61 -25.14 -8.47 5.43
N GLU A 62 -26.14 -7.79 4.87
CA GLU A 62 -25.91 -6.67 3.94
C GLU A 62 -25.19 -5.51 4.65
N THR A 63 -25.54 -5.24 5.91
CA THR A 63 -24.85 -4.24 6.73
C THR A 63 -23.39 -4.61 6.97
N ILE A 64 -23.12 -5.85 7.38
CA ILE A 64 -21.77 -6.38 7.60
C ILE A 64 -20.94 -6.32 6.31
N PHE A 65 -21.48 -6.77 5.19
CA PHE A 65 -20.78 -6.76 3.90
C PHE A 65 -20.48 -5.34 3.41
N THR A 66 -21.41 -4.40 3.65
CA THR A 66 -21.18 -2.99 3.32
C THR A 66 -20.08 -2.40 4.18
N ALA A 67 -20.05 -2.69 5.47
CA ALA A 67 -19.00 -2.24 6.37
C ALA A 67 -17.63 -2.80 5.91
N TYR A 68 -17.55 -4.09 5.63
CA TYR A 68 -16.33 -4.74 5.14
C TYR A 68 -15.84 -4.12 3.84
N GLU A 69 -16.69 -3.99 2.80
CA GLU A 69 -16.28 -3.36 1.53
C GLU A 69 -15.77 -1.93 1.74
N SER A 70 -16.49 -1.14 2.55
CA SER A 70 -16.10 0.26 2.77
C SER A 70 -14.75 0.43 3.47
N THR A 71 -14.39 -0.49 4.37
CA THR A 71 -13.10 -0.49 5.06
C THR A 71 -11.99 -1.03 4.17
N ARG A 72 -12.17 -2.21 3.62
CA ARG A 72 -11.09 -2.92 2.92
C ARG A 72 -10.78 -2.39 1.53
N LYS A 73 -11.80 -1.98 0.78
CA LYS A 73 -11.62 -1.55 -0.62
C LYS A 73 -10.61 -0.40 -0.76
N ILE A 74 -10.58 0.50 0.19
CA ILE A 74 -9.67 1.65 0.18
C ILE A 74 -8.21 1.19 0.23
N ASP A 75 -7.89 0.22 1.09
CA ASP A 75 -6.54 -0.30 1.27
C ASP A 75 -6.14 -1.26 0.15
N THR A 76 -7.06 -2.11 -0.29
CA THR A 76 -6.77 -3.05 -1.39
C THR A 76 -6.59 -2.34 -2.73
N ASP A 77 -7.34 -1.28 -3.01
CA ASP A 77 -7.10 -0.42 -4.17
C ASP A 77 -5.74 0.28 -4.08
N ALA A 78 -5.32 0.70 -2.90
CA ALA A 78 -4.03 1.35 -2.68
C ALA A 78 -2.85 0.38 -2.89
N ILE A 79 -2.91 -0.84 -2.35
CA ILE A 79 -1.83 -1.82 -2.59
C ILE A 79 -1.78 -2.28 -4.04
N ALA A 80 -2.91 -2.31 -4.73
CA ALA A 80 -2.97 -2.58 -6.16
C ALA A 80 -2.25 -1.48 -6.97
N ASP A 81 -2.46 -0.21 -6.62
CA ASP A 81 -1.77 0.92 -7.25
C ASP A 81 -0.27 0.91 -6.93
N LEU A 82 0.10 0.64 -5.69
CA LEU A 82 1.50 0.50 -5.28
C LEU A 82 2.23 -0.64 -6.04
N ALA A 83 1.55 -1.74 -6.30
CA ALA A 83 2.12 -2.83 -7.08
C ALA A 83 2.41 -2.41 -8.54
N ILE A 84 1.53 -1.59 -9.12
CA ILE A 84 1.74 -1.00 -10.45
C ILE A 84 2.87 0.03 -10.42
N ASP A 85 2.90 0.91 -9.42
CA ASP A 85 4.00 1.87 -9.22
C ASP A 85 5.35 1.15 -9.15
N ASN A 86 5.43 0.08 -8.35
CA ASN A 86 6.66 -0.69 -8.20
C ASN A 86 7.11 -1.36 -9.51
N PHE A 87 6.16 -1.82 -10.33
CA PHE A 87 6.48 -2.31 -11.67
C PHE A 87 7.16 -1.23 -12.53
N HIS A 88 6.61 -0.03 -12.55
CA HIS A 88 7.20 1.09 -13.28
C HIS A 88 8.57 1.47 -12.72
N GLU A 89 8.68 1.56 -11.40
CA GLU A 89 9.95 1.81 -10.73
C GLU A 89 11.02 0.77 -11.13
N MET A 90 10.70 -0.51 -11.06
CA MET A 90 11.62 -1.59 -11.43
C MET A 90 12.06 -1.52 -12.90
N LYS A 91 11.15 -1.15 -13.79
CA LYS A 91 11.43 -0.99 -15.22
C LYS A 91 12.35 0.21 -15.49
N ASP A 92 12.12 1.33 -14.81
CA ASP A 92 12.84 2.59 -15.03
C ASP A 92 14.19 2.63 -14.30
N HIS A 93 14.35 1.85 -13.21
CA HIS A 93 15.56 1.80 -12.41
C HIS A 93 16.81 1.40 -13.19
N VAL A 94 16.68 0.61 -14.25
CA VAL A 94 17.83 0.11 -15.01
C VAL A 94 18.60 1.23 -15.71
N ASN A 95 17.92 2.32 -16.10
CA ASN A 95 18.51 3.40 -16.90
C ASN A 95 18.45 4.80 -16.28
N ASN A 96 17.78 5.02 -15.12
CA ASN A 96 17.61 6.35 -14.56
C ASN A 96 18.50 6.59 -13.33
N GLN A 97 19.53 7.46 -13.49
CA GLN A 97 20.46 7.81 -12.41
C GLN A 97 19.77 8.46 -11.20
N LEU A 98 18.69 9.22 -11.43
CA LEU A 98 17.95 9.90 -10.37
C LEU A 98 17.29 8.91 -9.42
N PHE A 99 16.66 7.86 -9.96
CA PHE A 99 16.08 6.79 -9.14
C PHE A 99 17.12 6.01 -8.35
N ARG A 100 18.31 5.77 -8.93
CA ARG A 100 19.39 5.11 -8.20
C ARG A 100 19.88 5.95 -7.02
N LYS A 101 20.02 7.28 -7.23
CA LYS A 101 20.39 8.22 -6.16
C LYS A 101 19.34 8.26 -5.05
N LYS A 102 18.04 8.38 -5.44
CA LYS A 102 16.92 8.30 -4.50
C LYS A 102 17.01 7.04 -3.64
N ARG A 103 17.10 5.86 -4.26
CA ARG A 103 17.16 4.59 -3.54
C ARG A 103 18.33 4.52 -2.56
N HIS A 104 19.50 5.04 -2.96
CA HIS A 104 20.66 5.10 -2.08
C HIS A 104 20.42 5.99 -0.87
N LEU A 105 19.83 7.17 -1.08
CA LEU A 105 19.48 8.10 0.01
C LEU A 105 18.43 7.51 0.95
N GLU A 106 17.38 6.88 0.43
CA GLU A 106 16.36 6.20 1.24
C GLU A 106 16.98 5.15 2.17
N MET A 107 17.85 4.29 1.64
CA MET A 107 18.54 3.28 2.44
C MET A 107 19.46 3.90 3.52
N ALA A 108 20.12 5.01 3.18
CA ALA A 108 20.99 5.70 4.12
C ALA A 108 20.18 6.41 5.23
N LEU A 109 19.06 7.05 4.87
CA LEU A 109 18.14 7.69 5.81
C LEU A 109 17.53 6.66 6.77
N GLU A 110 16.98 5.58 6.24
CA GLU A 110 16.35 4.51 7.02
C GLU A 110 17.35 3.85 7.98
N LYS A 111 18.60 3.66 7.54
CA LYS A 111 19.67 3.12 8.39
C LYS A 111 20.12 4.09 9.50
N LYS A 112 20.17 5.39 9.20
CA LYS A 112 20.69 6.42 10.13
C LYS A 112 19.61 6.94 11.09
N PHE A 113 18.36 6.99 10.62
CA PHE A 113 17.22 7.56 11.36
C PHE A 113 16.00 6.61 11.34
N PRO A 114 16.12 5.38 11.87
CA PRO A 114 15.05 4.37 11.77
C PRO A 114 13.76 4.78 12.46
N ASP A 115 13.82 5.65 13.46
CA ASP A 115 12.65 6.12 14.20
C ASP A 115 11.95 7.34 13.53
N GLU A 116 12.63 7.99 12.59
CA GLU A 116 12.15 9.23 11.96
C GLU A 116 11.80 9.04 10.47
N TYR A 117 12.47 8.10 9.80
CA TYR A 117 12.28 7.84 8.38
C TYR A 117 12.08 6.35 8.11
N THR A 118 11.04 6.06 7.35
CA THR A 118 10.76 4.72 6.84
C THR A 118 10.43 4.83 5.35
N SER A 119 11.16 4.11 4.51
CA SER A 119 10.96 4.14 3.06
C SER A 119 9.56 3.62 2.68
N LYS A 120 9.06 4.03 1.50
CA LYS A 120 7.78 3.53 0.96
C LYS A 120 7.71 2.00 0.97
N TYR A 121 8.80 1.35 0.58
CA TYR A 121 8.87 -0.11 0.58
C TYR A 121 8.70 -0.68 2.00
N SER A 122 9.40 -0.14 2.98
CA SER A 122 9.33 -0.59 4.37
C SER A 122 7.98 -0.26 5.02
N LEU A 123 7.39 0.90 4.70
CA LEU A 123 6.03 1.25 5.13
C LEU A 123 4.99 0.22 4.68
N VAL A 124 5.09 -0.24 3.44
CA VAL A 124 4.12 -1.20 2.86
C VAL A 124 4.38 -2.63 3.31
N THR A 125 5.66 -3.01 3.50
CA THR A 125 6.03 -4.42 3.67
C THR A 125 6.19 -4.82 5.13
N PHE A 126 6.62 -3.90 6.00
CA PHE A 126 7.03 -4.23 7.37
C PHE A 126 6.32 -3.42 8.45
N ASN A 127 5.52 -2.42 8.09
CA ASN A 127 4.80 -1.64 9.08
C ASN A 127 3.38 -2.22 9.26
N GLU A 128 3.12 -2.77 10.44
CA GLU A 128 1.82 -3.37 10.81
C GLU A 128 0.83 -2.36 11.42
N HIS A 129 1.24 -1.10 11.58
CA HIS A 129 0.44 -0.09 12.29
C HIS A 129 -0.33 0.87 11.38
N ILE A 130 -0.04 0.85 10.08
CA ILE A 130 -0.70 1.71 9.10
C ILE A 130 -1.26 0.89 7.94
N GLY A 131 -2.43 1.31 7.43
CA GLY A 131 -3.04 0.69 6.24
C GLY A 131 -2.29 1.01 4.95
N TYR A 132 -2.54 0.25 3.91
CA TYR A 132 -1.88 0.42 2.60
C TYR A 132 -2.12 1.80 1.99
N ARG A 133 -3.30 2.38 2.19
CA ARG A 133 -3.60 3.75 1.72
C ARG A 133 -2.70 4.78 2.38
N GLU A 134 -2.54 4.72 3.68
CA GLU A 134 -1.70 5.65 4.42
C GLU A 134 -0.23 5.47 4.01
N ALA A 135 0.26 4.23 3.94
CA ALA A 135 1.59 3.90 3.46
C ALA A 135 1.84 4.43 2.05
N MET A 136 0.85 4.32 1.14
CA MET A 136 0.92 4.86 -0.21
C MET A 136 1.04 6.38 -0.23
N LEU A 137 0.17 7.08 0.49
CA LEU A 137 0.17 8.54 0.50
C LEU A 137 1.47 9.09 1.09
N LYS A 138 1.90 8.57 2.23
CA LYS A 138 3.15 8.96 2.88
C LYS A 138 4.36 8.64 2.00
N GLY A 139 4.45 7.41 1.49
CA GLY A 139 5.56 6.98 0.65
C GLY A 139 5.66 7.76 -0.66
N ARG A 140 4.54 8.04 -1.34
CA ARG A 140 4.54 8.88 -2.57
C ARG A 140 4.95 10.32 -2.26
N ALA A 141 4.56 10.89 -1.13
CA ALA A 141 4.99 12.24 -0.73
C ALA A 141 6.51 12.30 -0.48
N GLN A 142 7.05 11.33 0.25
CA GLN A 142 8.50 11.20 0.50
C GLN A 142 9.28 11.01 -0.81
N ASP A 143 8.84 10.11 -1.69
CA ASP A 143 9.44 9.87 -3.00
C ASP A 143 9.52 11.16 -3.83
N LYS A 144 8.40 11.89 -3.87
CA LYS A 144 8.31 13.16 -4.61
C LYS A 144 9.26 14.21 -4.05
N ALA A 145 9.33 14.34 -2.72
CA ALA A 145 10.23 15.30 -2.07
C ALA A 145 11.70 15.02 -2.42
N ILE A 146 12.16 13.78 -2.20
CA ILE A 146 13.54 13.38 -2.49
C ILE A 146 13.87 13.54 -3.99
N LEU A 147 12.97 13.14 -4.89
CA LEU A 147 13.20 13.27 -6.32
C LEU A 147 13.29 14.73 -6.79
N ASN A 148 12.45 15.61 -6.25
CA ASN A 148 12.51 17.04 -6.55
C ASN A 148 13.82 17.65 -6.07
N MET A 149 14.22 17.43 -4.82
CA MET A 149 15.48 17.94 -4.27
C MET A 149 16.70 17.44 -5.04
N LEU A 150 16.68 16.18 -5.49
CA LEU A 150 17.74 15.62 -6.34
C LEU A 150 17.76 16.26 -7.74
N ALA A 151 16.58 16.51 -8.35
CA ALA A 151 16.45 17.08 -9.68
C ALA A 151 16.88 18.54 -9.71
N GLU A 152 16.59 19.29 -8.66
CA GLU A 152 16.95 20.70 -8.49
C GLU A 152 18.41 20.89 -8.03
N GLY A 153 19.09 19.80 -7.70
CA GLY A 153 20.48 19.82 -7.22
C GLY A 153 20.64 20.35 -5.79
N GLU A 154 19.54 20.38 -5.02
CA GLU A 154 19.58 20.81 -3.61
C GLU A 154 20.25 19.77 -2.70
N ILE A 155 20.19 18.51 -3.08
CA ILE A 155 20.82 17.37 -2.39
C ILE A 155 21.53 16.47 -3.39
N ASP A 156 22.54 15.76 -2.89
CA ASP A 156 23.23 14.68 -3.59
C ASP A 156 23.58 13.54 -2.63
N LEU A 157 24.35 12.54 -3.10
CA LEU A 157 24.77 11.39 -2.30
C LEU A 157 25.73 11.74 -1.15
N ASN A 158 26.31 12.95 -1.15
CA ASN A 158 27.24 13.42 -0.11
C ASN A 158 26.58 14.42 0.84
N SER A 159 25.30 14.77 0.60
CA SER A 159 24.57 15.71 1.45
C SER A 159 24.44 15.18 2.87
N ASP A 160 24.40 16.08 3.85
CA ASP A 160 24.13 15.69 5.23
C ASP A 160 22.68 15.13 5.32
N LEU A 161 22.59 13.86 5.70
CA LEU A 161 21.31 13.15 5.77
C LEU A 161 20.33 13.81 6.76
N ARG A 162 20.81 14.52 7.79
CA ARG A 162 19.93 15.27 8.69
C ARG A 162 19.25 16.43 7.96
N GLN A 163 20.00 17.17 7.15
CA GLN A 163 19.44 18.24 6.35
C GLN A 163 18.44 17.74 5.28
N VAL A 164 18.65 16.51 4.77
CA VAL A 164 17.70 15.88 3.84
C VAL A 164 16.40 15.53 4.55
N LEU A 165 16.49 15.07 5.81
CA LEU A 165 15.33 14.66 6.61
C LEU A 165 14.47 15.86 7.07
N ASP A 166 15.12 16.99 7.37
CA ASP A 166 14.48 18.20 7.90
C ASP A 166 13.82 19.08 6.82
N LYS A 167 13.98 18.74 5.52
CA LYS A 167 13.35 19.41 4.36
C LYS A 167 12.07 18.69 3.92
#